data_d546c033659d30e9183e7e8e9caffff8
#
_entry.id   d546c033659d30e9183e7e8e9caffff8
#
_cell.length_a   1.000
_cell.length_b   1.000
_cell.length_c   1.000
_cell.angle_alpha   90.00
_cell.angle_beta   90.00
_cell.angle_gamma   90.00
#
_symmetry.space_group_name_H-M   'P 1'
#
loop_
_entity.id
_entity.type
_entity.pdbx_description
1 polymer ?
#
loop_
_entity_poly.entity_id
_entity_poly.type
_entity_poly.pdbx_seq_one_letter_code
_entity_poly.pdbx_strand_id
1 'polypeptide(L)'
;MLKQTLLSLALMGTYTAAIAGDYTYVAGGLQYGAISNKARFDKQFDQKKYSHVGNRDMGGIYLNGGYGFDNDLFIDARLNSIANNDRGLAEAVLGLGYHFAFSPNIDFYSLVGGSRHAMVFDASKDGKKTNTYNSATGEIGIKSKLTQSIGMDVAYRLANYDHRAFHEARITTSYALTQNLAAEVGYTYHNWKVSDQAMQAGLRYNF
;
A
#
# COMPACT_ATOMS: atom_id res chain seq x y z
N MET A 1 11.73 25.49 32.82
CA MET A 1 10.77 26.38 32.13
C MET A 1 10.97 26.46 30.61
N LEU A 2 12.17 26.27 30.04
CA LEU A 2 12.41 26.38 28.59
C LEU A 2 11.85 25.21 27.74
N LYS A 3 11.66 24.00 28.33
CA LYS A 3 11.16 22.82 27.61
C LYS A 3 9.64 22.79 27.39
N GLN A 4 8.88 23.56 28.16
CA GLN A 4 7.44 23.62 28.01
C GLN A 4 7.00 24.69 27.00
N THR A 5 7.84 25.70 26.76
CA THR A 5 7.57 26.78 25.79
C THR A 5 7.81 26.33 24.34
N LEU A 6 8.66 25.34 24.10
CA LEU A 6 8.90 24.78 22.76
C LEU A 6 7.77 23.86 22.29
N LEU A 7 7.03 23.24 23.22
CA LEU A 7 5.92 22.37 22.90
C LEU A 7 4.64 23.17 22.57
N SER A 8 4.50 24.36 23.13
CA SER A 8 3.34 25.25 22.88
C SER A 8 3.49 26.11 21.64
N LEU A 9 4.70 26.36 21.12
CA LEU A 9 4.91 27.10 19.87
C LEU A 9 4.62 26.23 18.62
N ALA A 10 4.70 24.90 18.74
CA ALA A 10 4.37 23.97 17.66
C ALA A 10 2.85 23.81 17.44
N LEU A 11 2.02 24.32 18.34
CA LEU A 11 0.56 24.15 18.31
C LEU A 11 -0.22 25.34 17.75
N MET A 12 0.44 26.45 17.39
CA MET A 12 -0.24 27.66 16.88
C MET A 12 0.05 27.98 15.39
N GLY A 13 0.65 27.06 14.65
CA GLY A 13 0.72 27.17 13.19
C GLY A 13 -0.67 26.91 12.59
N THR A 14 -1.15 27.82 11.75
CA THR A 14 -2.34 27.57 10.92
C THR A 14 -2.18 26.25 10.20
N TYR A 15 -2.96 25.24 10.60
CA TYR A 15 -2.94 23.91 10.03
C TYR A 15 -3.46 23.96 8.57
N THR A 16 -2.58 24.23 7.62
CA THR A 16 -2.79 23.75 6.25
C THR A 16 -2.34 22.29 6.28
N ALA A 17 -3.29 21.41 6.53
CA ALA A 17 -2.99 20.03 6.79
C ALA A 17 -2.42 19.34 5.55
N ALA A 18 -1.36 18.59 5.75
CA ALA A 18 -0.83 17.58 4.83
C ALA A 18 -1.85 16.44 4.63
N ILE A 19 -2.89 16.70 3.84
CA ILE A 19 -4.03 15.82 3.68
C ILE A 19 -4.19 15.43 2.22
N ALA A 20 -4.93 14.35 1.99
CA ALA A 20 -5.29 13.80 0.70
C ALA A 20 -5.38 14.85 -0.43
N GLY A 21 -4.67 14.65 -1.51
CA GLY A 21 -4.45 15.61 -2.59
C GLY A 21 -2.99 15.97 -2.77
N ASP A 22 -2.13 15.70 -1.79
CA ASP A 22 -0.69 15.89 -1.91
C ASP A 22 -0.06 14.62 -2.49
N TYR A 23 0.56 14.77 -3.67
CA TYR A 23 1.21 13.67 -4.39
C TYR A 23 2.72 13.63 -4.16
N THR A 24 3.28 14.57 -3.38
CA THR A 24 4.71 14.58 -3.02
C THR A 24 4.89 14.13 -1.58
N TYR A 25 5.17 12.84 -1.39
CA TYR A 25 5.19 12.23 -0.07
C TYR A 25 6.11 11.00 0.01
N VAL A 26 6.43 10.62 1.22
CA VAL A 26 6.91 9.29 1.59
C VAL A 26 6.09 8.75 2.76
N ALA A 27 5.73 7.48 2.70
CA ALA A 27 4.99 6.80 3.75
C ALA A 27 5.55 5.41 4.01
N GLY A 28 5.47 4.94 5.24
CA GLY A 28 5.92 3.60 5.58
C GLY A 28 5.47 3.16 6.96
N GLY A 29 5.47 1.85 7.16
CA GLY A 29 5.01 1.28 8.41
C GLY A 29 4.94 -0.24 8.41
N LEU A 30 4.16 -0.76 9.33
CA LEU A 30 3.95 -2.18 9.53
C LEU A 30 2.70 -2.65 8.81
N GLN A 31 2.72 -3.92 8.40
CA GLN A 31 1.57 -4.62 7.83
C GLN A 31 1.30 -5.92 8.59
N TYR A 32 0.02 -6.24 8.70
CA TYR A 32 -0.46 -7.55 9.12
C TYR A 32 -1.46 -8.04 8.09
N GLY A 33 -1.24 -9.23 7.56
CA GLY A 33 -2.06 -9.78 6.48
C GLY A 33 -2.31 -11.27 6.62
N ALA A 34 -3.24 -11.76 5.80
CA ALA A 34 -3.59 -13.16 5.76
C ALA A 34 -3.94 -13.62 4.34
N ILE A 35 -3.50 -14.82 3.98
CA ILE A 35 -3.93 -15.50 2.76
C ILE A 35 -5.24 -16.26 2.98
N SER A 36 -6.13 -16.23 1.99
CA SER A 36 -7.44 -16.89 2.07
C SER A 36 -7.35 -18.41 2.09
N ASN A 37 -6.40 -19.00 1.36
CA ASN A 37 -6.30 -20.44 1.20
C ASN A 37 -4.84 -20.91 1.03
N LYS A 38 -4.32 -21.56 2.08
CA LYS A 38 -2.96 -22.14 2.09
C LYS A 38 -2.73 -23.19 1.01
N ALA A 39 -3.69 -24.09 0.81
CA ALA A 39 -3.55 -25.16 -0.17
C ALA A 39 -3.44 -24.62 -1.61
N ARG A 40 -4.18 -23.55 -1.92
CA ARG A 40 -4.04 -22.86 -3.22
C ARG A 40 -2.70 -22.17 -3.36
N PHE A 41 -2.18 -21.59 -2.27
CA PHE A 41 -0.85 -20.97 -2.25
C PHE A 41 0.23 -22.03 -2.51
N ASP A 42 0.22 -23.12 -1.75
CA ASP A 42 1.22 -24.18 -1.83
C ASP A 42 1.20 -24.89 -3.20
N LYS A 43 0.01 -25.01 -3.82
CA LYS A 43 -0.15 -25.56 -5.18
C LYS A 43 0.62 -24.76 -6.25
N GLN A 44 0.86 -23.45 -6.03
CA GLN A 44 1.66 -22.64 -6.97
C GLN A 44 3.14 -23.07 -7.01
N PHE A 45 3.58 -23.89 -6.05
CA PHE A 45 4.94 -24.39 -5.93
C PHE A 45 5.05 -25.91 -6.09
N ASP A 46 3.97 -26.59 -6.59
CA ASP A 46 3.86 -28.05 -6.70
C ASP A 46 3.99 -28.80 -5.36
N GLN A 47 3.73 -28.12 -4.26
CA GLN A 47 3.87 -28.63 -2.89
C GLN A 47 2.53 -29.17 -2.35
N LYS A 48 2.07 -30.32 -2.86
CA LYS A 48 0.83 -30.97 -2.40
C LYS A 48 0.91 -31.50 -0.96
N LYS A 49 2.11 -31.78 -0.47
CA LYS A 49 2.35 -32.50 0.79
C LYS A 49 2.26 -31.62 2.04
N TYR A 50 2.31 -30.29 1.91
CA TYR A 50 2.44 -29.34 3.02
C TYR A 50 1.21 -28.46 3.24
N SER A 51 0.10 -28.74 2.57
CA SER A 51 -1.10 -27.89 2.56
C SER A 51 -1.79 -27.66 3.92
N HIS A 52 -1.39 -28.39 4.95
CA HIS A 52 -2.00 -28.30 6.29
C HIS A 52 -1.08 -27.67 7.35
N VAL A 53 0.19 -27.39 7.02
CA VAL A 53 1.19 -26.89 7.96
C VAL A 53 1.29 -25.36 7.87
N GLY A 54 1.53 -24.71 9.01
CA GLY A 54 1.81 -23.27 9.10
C GLY A 54 0.58 -22.38 9.25
N ASN A 55 0.83 -21.09 9.52
CA ASN A 55 -0.19 -20.08 9.74
C ASN A 55 -0.63 -19.41 8.42
N ARG A 56 -1.83 -18.84 8.38
CA ARG A 56 -2.31 -17.95 7.30
C ARG A 56 -1.83 -16.53 7.47
N ASP A 57 -1.59 -16.16 8.73
CA ASP A 57 -1.25 -14.81 9.12
C ASP A 57 0.22 -14.52 8.84
N MET A 58 0.49 -13.32 8.40
CA MET A 58 1.79 -12.83 8.01
C MET A 58 1.98 -11.42 8.54
N GLY A 59 3.21 -11.12 8.96
CA GLY A 59 3.63 -9.77 9.32
C GLY A 59 4.54 -9.19 8.26
N GLY A 60 4.63 -7.87 8.19
CA GLY A 60 5.50 -7.25 7.21
C GLY A 60 5.59 -5.75 7.31
N ILE A 61 6.10 -5.16 6.23
CA ILE A 61 6.32 -3.72 6.11
C ILE A 61 5.79 -3.22 4.76
N TYR A 62 5.46 -1.93 4.71
CA TYR A 62 5.23 -1.22 3.46
C TYR A 62 6.08 0.04 3.38
N LEU A 63 6.37 0.46 2.16
CA LEU A 63 7.01 1.72 1.85
C LEU A 63 6.37 2.26 0.56
N ASN A 64 5.82 3.47 0.62
CA ASN A 64 5.20 4.15 -0.50
C ASN A 64 5.83 5.52 -0.66
N GLY A 65 5.89 6.02 -1.88
CA GLY A 65 6.36 7.36 -2.16
C GLY A 65 5.78 7.88 -3.46
N GLY A 66 5.52 9.17 -3.49
CA GLY A 66 5.01 9.87 -4.64
C GLY A 66 5.74 11.18 -4.88
N TYR A 67 5.71 11.63 -6.12
CA TYR A 67 6.18 12.95 -6.52
C TYR A 67 5.19 13.58 -7.50
N GLY A 68 4.57 14.69 -7.11
CA GLY A 68 3.68 15.47 -7.94
C GLY A 68 4.44 16.53 -8.75
N PHE A 69 4.04 16.71 -10.00
CA PHE A 69 4.55 17.76 -10.89
C PHE A 69 3.53 18.90 -10.98
N ASP A 70 3.96 20.05 -11.45
CA ASP A 70 3.10 21.26 -11.57
C ASP A 70 1.94 21.15 -12.59
N ASN A 71 1.93 20.08 -13.39
CA ASN A 71 0.96 19.86 -14.47
C ASN A 71 -0.03 18.71 -14.19
N ASP A 72 -0.40 18.52 -12.93
CA ASP A 72 -1.32 17.47 -12.46
C ASP A 72 -0.84 16.03 -12.72
N LEU A 73 0.38 15.86 -13.22
CA LEU A 73 1.03 14.56 -13.32
C LEU A 73 1.71 14.20 -11.99
N PHE A 74 1.81 12.91 -11.73
CA PHE A 74 2.57 12.41 -10.58
C PHE A 74 3.20 11.06 -10.88
N ILE A 75 4.29 10.76 -10.17
CA ILE A 75 4.86 9.41 -10.09
C ILE A 75 4.49 8.83 -8.73
N ASP A 76 4.16 7.55 -8.69
CA ASP A 76 3.89 6.81 -7.46
C ASP A 76 4.66 5.48 -7.47
N ALA A 77 5.34 5.19 -6.37
CA ALA A 77 6.07 3.96 -6.15
C ALA A 77 5.63 3.30 -4.84
N ARG A 78 5.36 2.00 -4.88
CA ARG A 78 4.90 1.23 -3.72
C ARG A 78 5.67 -0.08 -3.60
N LEU A 79 6.05 -0.41 -2.37
CA LEU A 79 6.69 -1.66 -1.99
C LEU A 79 5.95 -2.23 -0.79
N ASN A 80 5.41 -3.42 -0.93
CA ASN A 80 4.69 -4.15 0.09
C ASN A 80 5.34 -5.52 0.30
N SER A 81 5.49 -5.95 1.55
CA SER A 81 6.00 -7.28 1.85
C SER A 81 5.38 -7.80 3.14
N ILE A 82 4.76 -8.96 3.07
CA ILE A 82 4.26 -9.71 4.23
C ILE A 82 4.78 -11.14 4.18
N ALA A 83 5.18 -11.67 5.32
CA ALA A 83 5.72 -13.03 5.41
C ALA A 83 5.44 -13.67 6.78
N ASN A 84 5.52 -14.97 6.81
CA ASN A 84 5.68 -15.79 8.00
C ASN A 84 6.83 -16.79 7.79
N ASN A 85 6.98 -17.77 8.66
CA ASN A 85 8.09 -18.73 8.59
C ASN A 85 8.12 -19.55 7.29
N ASP A 86 6.96 -19.77 6.66
CA ASP A 86 6.83 -20.69 5.55
C ASP A 86 6.47 -20.00 4.23
N ARG A 87 5.88 -18.81 4.29
CA ARG A 87 5.28 -18.13 3.12
C ARG A 87 5.56 -16.65 3.14
N GLY A 88 5.65 -16.07 1.95
CA GLY A 88 5.78 -14.63 1.79
C GLY A 88 5.11 -14.15 0.52
N LEU A 89 4.61 -12.93 0.57
CA LEU A 89 4.11 -12.15 -0.56
C LEU A 89 4.86 -10.83 -0.58
N ALA A 90 5.33 -10.43 -1.76
CA ALA A 90 5.93 -9.13 -1.96
C ALA A 90 5.40 -8.52 -3.25
N GLU A 91 5.19 -7.23 -3.24
CA GLU A 91 4.73 -6.49 -4.39
C GLU A 91 5.51 -5.19 -4.54
N ALA A 92 5.82 -4.84 -5.78
CA ALA A 92 6.35 -3.55 -6.18
C ALA A 92 5.49 -2.98 -7.30
N VAL A 93 5.16 -1.70 -7.20
CA VAL A 93 4.42 -0.94 -8.23
C VAL A 93 5.20 0.35 -8.49
N LEU A 94 5.32 0.72 -9.76
CA LEU A 94 5.82 2.02 -10.19
C LEU A 94 4.94 2.51 -11.33
N GLY A 95 4.39 3.70 -11.20
CA GLY A 95 3.49 4.26 -12.20
C GLY A 95 3.59 5.76 -12.36
N LEU A 96 3.12 6.23 -13.51
CA LEU A 96 2.84 7.62 -13.81
C LEU A 96 1.33 7.81 -13.77
N GLY A 97 0.90 8.82 -13.03
CA GLY A 97 -0.49 9.15 -12.85
C GLY A 97 -0.82 10.56 -13.30
N TYR A 98 -2.10 10.78 -13.46
CA TYR A 98 -2.72 12.09 -13.67
C TYR A 98 -3.85 12.24 -12.66
N HIS A 99 -3.95 13.40 -12.04
CA HIS A 99 -5.04 13.71 -11.12
C HIS A 99 -5.87 14.89 -11.60
N PHE A 100 -7.08 14.94 -11.12
CA PHE A 100 -8.07 15.94 -11.49
C PHE A 100 -8.86 16.34 -10.24
N ALA A 101 -8.73 17.60 -9.81
CA ALA A 101 -9.45 18.15 -8.69
C ALA A 101 -10.92 18.39 -9.08
N PHE A 102 -11.81 17.53 -8.58
CA PHE A 102 -13.26 17.68 -8.78
C PHE A 102 -13.82 18.78 -7.87
N SER A 103 -13.29 18.93 -6.68
CA SER A 103 -13.62 19.97 -5.72
C SER A 103 -12.41 20.25 -4.82
N PRO A 104 -12.45 21.31 -3.99
CA PRO A 104 -11.36 21.59 -3.03
C PRO A 104 -11.02 20.42 -2.08
N ASN A 105 -11.96 19.48 -1.92
CA ASN A 105 -11.83 18.35 -1.00
C ASN A 105 -11.85 16.97 -1.67
N ILE A 106 -12.04 16.90 -2.98
CA ILE A 106 -12.15 15.62 -3.71
C ILE A 106 -11.29 15.69 -4.96
N ASP A 107 -10.40 14.74 -5.08
CA ASP A 107 -9.48 14.58 -6.18
C ASP A 107 -9.59 13.17 -6.76
N PHE A 108 -9.86 13.07 -8.07
CA PHE A 108 -9.83 11.82 -8.80
C PHE A 108 -8.46 11.62 -9.42
N TYR A 109 -7.99 10.41 -9.47
CA TYR A 109 -6.75 10.10 -10.16
C TYR A 109 -6.81 8.79 -10.95
N SER A 110 -5.93 8.71 -11.92
CA SER A 110 -5.61 7.48 -12.63
C SER A 110 -4.10 7.31 -12.71
N LEU A 111 -3.65 6.05 -12.75
CA LEU A 111 -2.24 5.71 -12.84
C LEU A 111 -2.07 4.53 -13.80
N VAL A 112 -1.03 4.58 -14.60
CA VAL A 112 -0.58 3.47 -15.44
C VAL A 112 0.90 3.20 -15.18
N GLY A 113 1.29 1.94 -15.20
CA GLY A 113 2.68 1.61 -14.88
C GLY A 113 3.02 0.14 -14.98
N GLY A 114 4.07 -0.22 -14.28
CA GLY A 114 4.53 -1.59 -14.12
C GLY A 114 4.34 -2.08 -12.70
N SER A 115 4.07 -3.36 -12.56
CA SER A 115 3.98 -4.02 -11.26
C SER A 115 4.68 -5.38 -11.27
N ARG A 116 5.23 -5.74 -10.13
CA ARG A 116 5.87 -7.02 -9.88
C ARG A 116 5.30 -7.66 -8.63
N HIS A 117 4.82 -8.88 -8.75
CA HIS A 117 4.29 -9.66 -7.64
C HIS A 117 5.14 -10.91 -7.42
N ALA A 118 5.58 -11.15 -6.21
CA ALA A 118 6.40 -12.30 -5.85
C ALA A 118 5.71 -13.11 -4.75
N MET A 119 5.65 -14.41 -4.96
CA MET A 119 5.21 -15.40 -3.98
C MET A 119 6.43 -16.23 -3.55
N VAL A 120 6.62 -16.39 -2.25
CA VAL A 120 7.73 -17.14 -1.68
C VAL A 120 7.19 -18.27 -0.84
N PHE A 121 7.75 -19.45 -1.02
CA PHE A 121 7.50 -20.62 -0.19
C PHE A 121 8.83 -21.18 0.32
N ASP A 122 8.94 -21.32 1.63
CA ASP A 122 10.11 -21.91 2.30
C ASP A 122 9.73 -23.28 2.86
N ALA A 123 10.05 -24.33 2.12
CA ALA A 123 9.94 -25.67 2.62
C ALA A 123 11.28 -26.02 3.24
N SER A 124 11.40 -25.98 4.55
CA SER A 124 12.64 -26.18 5.33
C SER A 124 13.52 -27.40 4.92
N LYS A 125 12.98 -28.34 4.15
CA LYS A 125 13.69 -29.51 3.60
C LYS A 125 14.07 -29.40 2.12
N ASP A 126 13.31 -28.63 1.34
CA ASP A 126 13.47 -28.52 -0.13
C ASP A 126 14.02 -27.14 -0.57
N GLY A 127 14.34 -26.27 0.41
CA GLY A 127 14.83 -24.93 0.16
C GLY A 127 13.73 -23.94 -0.24
N LYS A 128 14.12 -22.68 -0.35
CA LYS A 128 13.26 -21.56 -0.68
C LYS A 128 12.92 -21.53 -2.18
N LYS A 129 11.63 -21.52 -2.51
CA LYS A 129 11.13 -21.36 -3.88
C LYS A 129 10.46 -19.98 -4.04
N THR A 130 10.68 -19.32 -5.17
CA THR A 130 10.11 -18.02 -5.47
C THR A 130 9.50 -18.02 -6.86
N ASN A 131 8.24 -17.65 -6.95
CA ASN A 131 7.56 -17.38 -8.21
C ASN A 131 7.36 -15.87 -8.34
N THR A 132 7.82 -15.31 -9.45
CA THR A 132 7.76 -13.86 -9.69
C THR A 132 6.99 -13.60 -10.98
N TYR A 133 6.10 -12.61 -10.93
CA TYR A 133 5.23 -12.23 -12.04
C TYR A 133 5.35 -10.72 -12.26
N ASN A 134 5.50 -10.31 -13.51
CA ASN A 134 5.54 -8.89 -13.90
C ASN A 134 4.32 -8.59 -14.79
N SER A 135 3.78 -7.39 -14.68
CA SER A 135 2.66 -6.94 -15.49
C SER A 135 2.68 -5.44 -15.70
N ALA A 136 2.07 -4.98 -16.78
CA ALA A 136 1.52 -3.65 -16.82
C ALA A 136 0.35 -3.56 -15.83
N THR A 137 0.14 -2.38 -15.25
CA THR A 137 -0.94 -2.14 -14.29
C THR A 137 -1.63 -0.82 -14.58
N GLY A 138 -2.92 -0.75 -14.28
CA GLY A 138 -3.72 0.46 -14.28
C GLY A 138 -4.47 0.60 -12.95
N GLU A 139 -4.58 1.81 -12.46
CA GLU A 139 -5.28 2.14 -11.21
C GLU A 139 -6.14 3.37 -11.41
N ILE A 140 -7.28 3.39 -10.75
CA ILE A 140 -8.11 4.57 -10.57
C ILE A 140 -8.38 4.75 -9.09
N GLY A 141 -8.51 6.00 -8.65
CA GLY A 141 -8.78 6.26 -7.24
C GLY A 141 -9.34 7.64 -6.98
N ILE A 142 -9.72 7.83 -5.73
CA ILE A 142 -10.28 9.06 -5.21
C ILE A 142 -9.56 9.39 -3.91
N LYS A 143 -8.99 10.58 -3.83
CA LYS A 143 -8.50 11.15 -2.58
C LYS A 143 -9.50 12.18 -2.08
N SER A 144 -9.82 12.16 -0.81
CA SER A 144 -10.79 13.07 -0.20
C SER A 144 -10.28 13.63 1.11
N LYS A 145 -10.48 14.92 1.32
CA LYS A 145 -10.34 15.61 2.61
C LYS A 145 -11.67 15.56 3.34
N LEU A 146 -11.83 14.60 4.25
CA LEU A 146 -13.07 14.47 5.03
C LEU A 146 -13.22 15.60 6.06
N THR A 147 -12.10 16.01 6.66
CA THR A 147 -12.00 17.17 7.57
C THR A 147 -10.65 17.86 7.34
N GLN A 148 -10.37 18.92 8.10
CA GLN A 148 -9.05 19.57 8.08
C GLN A 148 -7.90 18.66 8.51
N SER A 149 -8.19 17.59 9.27
CA SER A 149 -7.18 16.68 9.79
C SER A 149 -7.31 15.24 9.29
N ILE A 150 -8.40 14.88 8.61
CA ILE A 150 -8.66 13.52 8.15
C ILE A 150 -8.75 13.47 6.65
N GLY A 151 -7.88 12.68 6.04
CA GLY A 151 -7.91 12.32 4.63
C GLY A 151 -8.25 10.86 4.41
N MET A 152 -8.78 10.55 3.23
CA MET A 152 -9.09 9.21 2.77
C MET A 152 -8.68 9.03 1.32
N ASP A 153 -8.07 7.90 1.01
CA ASP A 153 -7.74 7.43 -0.34
C ASP A 153 -8.44 6.09 -0.58
N VAL A 154 -9.20 6.00 -1.64
CA VAL A 154 -9.82 4.75 -2.10
C VAL A 154 -9.36 4.48 -3.52
N ALA A 155 -8.82 3.30 -3.77
CA ALA A 155 -8.27 2.94 -5.06
C ALA A 155 -8.67 1.54 -5.51
N TYR A 156 -8.73 1.38 -6.82
CA TYR A 156 -8.90 0.08 -7.46
C TYR A 156 -7.87 -0.09 -8.57
N ARG A 157 -7.10 -1.16 -8.49
CA ARG A 157 -6.01 -1.47 -9.42
C ARG A 157 -6.24 -2.81 -10.12
N LEU A 158 -5.88 -2.82 -11.40
CA LEU A 158 -5.88 -3.99 -12.27
C LEU A 158 -4.46 -4.28 -12.76
N ALA A 159 -4.10 -5.56 -12.79
CA ALA A 159 -2.90 -6.07 -13.46
C ALA A 159 -3.22 -7.41 -14.11
N ASN A 160 -2.32 -7.94 -14.96
CA ASN A 160 -2.52 -9.24 -15.59
C ASN A 160 -1.28 -10.11 -15.37
N TYR A 161 -1.22 -10.78 -14.23
CA TYR A 161 -0.12 -11.68 -13.92
C TYR A 161 -0.41 -13.10 -14.43
N ASP A 162 0.53 -13.65 -15.20
CA ASP A 162 0.42 -15.01 -15.72
C ASP A 162 -0.93 -15.30 -16.41
N HIS A 163 -1.32 -14.37 -17.32
CA HIS A 163 -2.58 -14.43 -18.09
C HIS A 163 -3.86 -14.48 -17.25
N ARG A 164 -3.80 -14.01 -15.99
CA ARG A 164 -4.95 -13.91 -15.09
C ARG A 164 -5.08 -12.52 -14.52
N ALA A 165 -6.29 -12.01 -14.55
CA ALA A 165 -6.61 -10.71 -13.95
C ALA A 165 -6.31 -10.74 -12.45
N PHE A 166 -5.57 -9.75 -12.00
CA PHE A 166 -5.31 -9.41 -10.61
C PHE A 166 -6.09 -8.16 -10.28
N HIS A 167 -6.82 -8.21 -9.20
CA HIS A 167 -7.64 -7.11 -8.71
C HIS A 167 -7.16 -6.71 -7.33
N GLU A 168 -6.94 -5.43 -7.11
CA GLU A 168 -6.68 -4.84 -5.80
C GLU A 168 -7.71 -3.79 -5.49
N ALA A 169 -8.26 -3.83 -4.28
CA ALA A 169 -9.03 -2.76 -3.70
C ALA A 169 -8.30 -2.26 -2.45
N ARG A 170 -8.09 -0.95 -2.35
CA ARG A 170 -7.36 -0.32 -1.24
C ARG A 170 -8.16 0.84 -0.68
N ILE A 171 -8.16 0.95 0.64
CA ILE A 171 -8.61 2.13 1.37
C ILE A 171 -7.54 2.51 2.38
N THR A 172 -7.18 3.79 2.42
CA THR A 172 -6.24 4.35 3.39
C THR A 172 -6.85 5.59 4.01
N THR A 173 -6.79 5.70 5.31
CA THR A 173 -7.19 6.90 6.06
C THR A 173 -5.96 7.48 6.73
N SER A 174 -5.79 8.79 6.63
CA SER A 174 -4.70 9.54 7.24
C SER A 174 -5.22 10.55 8.24
N TYR A 175 -4.50 10.72 9.34
CA TYR A 175 -4.77 11.74 10.36
C TYR A 175 -3.54 12.64 10.52
N ALA A 176 -3.71 13.92 10.23
CA ALA A 176 -2.63 14.91 10.32
C ALA A 176 -2.21 15.11 11.79
N LEU A 177 -0.95 14.83 12.09
CA LEU A 177 -0.30 15.07 13.37
C LEU A 177 0.35 16.46 13.40
N THR A 178 0.90 16.88 12.25
CA THR A 178 1.48 18.21 12.01
C THR A 178 1.14 18.65 10.58
N GLN A 179 1.69 19.77 10.14
CA GLN A 179 1.54 20.24 8.75
C GLN A 179 2.05 19.26 7.71
N ASN A 180 3.12 18.54 8.02
CA ASN A 180 3.82 17.65 7.09
C ASN A 180 3.73 16.17 7.47
N LEU A 181 3.36 15.84 8.72
CA LEU A 181 3.34 14.48 9.22
C LEU A 181 1.93 14.02 9.51
N ALA A 182 1.57 12.85 9.02
CA ALA A 182 0.31 12.19 9.31
C ALA A 182 0.53 10.75 9.79
N ALA A 183 -0.33 10.26 10.67
CA ALA A 183 -0.50 8.84 10.90
C ALA A 183 -1.46 8.28 9.85
N GLU A 184 -1.18 7.08 9.35
CA GLU A 184 -2.09 6.42 8.41
C GLU A 184 -2.40 5.00 8.81
N VAL A 185 -3.62 4.59 8.49
CA VAL A 185 -4.10 3.21 8.56
C VAL A 185 -4.74 2.85 7.24
N GLY A 186 -4.52 1.63 6.79
CA GLY A 186 -5.05 1.17 5.52
C GLY A 186 -5.48 -0.28 5.54
N TYR A 187 -6.30 -0.62 4.57
CA TYR A 187 -6.70 -1.98 4.27
C TYR A 187 -6.59 -2.22 2.77
N THR A 188 -5.99 -3.35 2.41
CA THR A 188 -5.83 -3.78 1.03
C THR A 188 -6.34 -5.20 0.88
N TYR A 189 -7.11 -5.43 -0.17
CA TYR A 189 -7.60 -6.74 -0.57
C TYR A 189 -7.12 -7.07 -1.98
N HIS A 190 -6.50 -8.22 -2.16
CA HIS A 190 -6.10 -8.75 -3.45
C HIS A 190 -6.93 -9.97 -3.84
N ASN A 191 -7.35 -10.03 -5.08
CA ASN A 191 -8.00 -11.20 -5.67
C ASN A 191 -7.24 -11.65 -6.92
N TRP A 192 -6.61 -12.80 -6.80
CA TRP A 192 -5.86 -13.44 -7.89
C TRP A 192 -5.88 -14.97 -7.70
N LYS A 193 -4.79 -15.68 -8.05
CA LYS A 193 -4.64 -17.14 -7.85
C LYS A 193 -4.89 -17.56 -6.39
N VAL A 194 -4.43 -16.74 -5.46
CA VAL A 194 -4.73 -16.80 -4.03
C VAL A 194 -5.11 -15.40 -3.61
N SER A 195 -6.28 -15.27 -3.01
CA SER A 195 -6.67 -13.97 -2.44
C SER A 195 -5.97 -13.76 -1.10
N ASP A 196 -5.55 -12.55 -0.87
CA ASP A 196 -4.97 -12.10 0.39
C ASP A 196 -5.53 -10.73 0.79
N GLN A 197 -5.34 -10.42 2.05
CA GLN A 197 -5.72 -9.14 2.62
C GLN A 197 -4.66 -8.68 3.59
N ALA A 198 -4.49 -7.38 3.71
CA ALA A 198 -3.56 -6.78 4.65
C ALA A 198 -4.15 -5.52 5.28
N MET A 199 -3.90 -5.35 6.57
CA MET A 199 -4.05 -4.08 7.28
C MET A 199 -2.67 -3.46 7.44
N GLN A 200 -2.58 -2.15 7.33
CA GLN A 200 -1.34 -1.41 7.49
C GLN A 200 -1.52 -0.25 8.47
N ALA A 201 -0.46 0.08 9.19
CA ALA A 201 -0.39 1.24 10.05
C ALA A 201 1.01 1.84 9.99
N GLY A 202 1.10 3.15 9.87
CA GLY A 202 2.39 3.82 9.72
C GLY A 202 2.30 5.34 9.74
N LEU A 203 3.34 5.95 9.20
CA LEU A 203 3.48 7.39 9.11
C LEU A 203 3.67 7.81 7.65
N ARG A 204 3.15 8.97 7.34
CA ARG A 204 3.30 9.66 6.06
C ARG A 204 3.89 11.04 6.29
N TYR A 205 4.92 11.38 5.54
CA TYR A 205 5.49 12.71 5.50
C TYR A 205 5.26 13.32 4.12
N ASN A 206 4.64 14.48 4.07
CA ASN A 206 4.43 15.26 2.85
C ASN A 206 5.44 16.42 2.82
N PHE A 207 5.98 16.70 1.63
CA PHE A 207 7.03 17.71 1.43
C PHE A 207 6.46 19.06 0.98
#